data_f541afbbe22389a4fb1dd8fa0da4d232
#
_entry.id   f541afbbe22389a4fb1dd8fa0da4d232
#
_cell.length_a   1.000
_cell.length_b   1.000
_cell.length_c   1.000
_cell.angle_alpha   90.00
_cell.angle_beta   90.00
_cell.angle_gamma   90.00
#
_symmetry.space_group_name_H-M   'P 1'
#
loop_
_entity.id
_entity.type
_entity.pdbx_description
1 polymer ?
#
loop_
_entity_poly.entity_id
_entity_poly.type
_entity_poly.pdbx_seq_one_letter_code
_entity_poly.pdbx_strand_id
1 'polypeptide(L)'
;MQKIVAFEPSSELAKLATPSQHFCLRRKRIRLCKILFPVLRQEHPKLSLATIKPTFSVKMDFLVIEDALSFNEVGQLRQEAIQICRGDRGQVADLPSFLPEESRDEILQRTLCVHFPYKISQIMFEVLAHPVIVDNMMKIIRPNVKCMQQMLFIKSAGKPGQVWHQDESFVPTRDRSLNVAWIALDNATVENGCLWVMPGSHQRGIIYPNRQHSDQRFDRVEEAYQYPFTEEDAIPLEVKAGSIIFFNGYTLHRSLPNQTSHGHRRALVNHYMSAESLLPWRRPENLMPVARCDHRDIVMIAGEDLYAYKGTEEISFSHIRPESEGGCRWPTKPETVM
;
A
#
# COMPACT_ATOMS: atom_id res chain seq x y z
N MET A 1 20.79 46.43 4.09
CA MET A 1 19.82 46.98 5.05
C MET A 1 18.53 47.24 4.32
N GLN A 2 17.61 46.31 4.33
CA GLN A 2 16.23 46.52 3.86
C GLN A 2 15.30 46.13 4.99
N LYS A 3 14.41 47.06 5.35
CA LYS A 3 13.46 46.99 6.47
C LYS A 3 12.33 46.01 6.16
N ILE A 4 12.08 45.09 7.08
CA ILE A 4 10.89 44.27 7.14
C ILE A 4 9.82 45.13 7.81
N VAL A 5 8.70 45.36 7.10
CA VAL A 5 7.50 46.00 7.66
C VAL A 5 6.54 44.89 8.08
N ALA A 6 6.29 44.80 9.37
CA ALA A 6 5.27 43.93 9.94
C ALA A 6 3.89 44.65 9.81
N PHE A 7 2.89 43.91 9.32
CA PHE A 7 1.50 44.36 9.31
C PHE A 7 0.78 43.80 10.54
N GLU A 8 0.34 44.66 11.42
CA GLU A 8 -0.63 44.32 12.47
C GLU A 8 -2.07 44.50 11.92
N PRO A 9 -3.00 43.56 12.18
CA PRO A 9 -4.39 43.77 11.82
C PRO A 9 -5.11 44.62 12.89
N SER A 10 -5.72 45.71 12.45
CA SER A 10 -6.54 46.61 13.23
C SER A 10 -7.80 45.93 13.79
N SER A 11 -8.03 46.19 15.06
CA SER A 11 -9.21 45.84 15.86
C SER A 11 -10.44 46.65 15.44
N GLU A 12 -11.26 46.13 14.54
CA GLU A 12 -12.66 46.60 14.35
C GLU A 12 -13.48 45.59 13.55
N LEU A 13 -13.96 44.52 14.22
CA LEU A 13 -15.10 43.70 13.76
C LEU A 13 -15.57 42.75 14.90
N ALA A 14 -15.83 43.37 16.05
CA ALA A 14 -16.50 42.67 17.14
C ALA A 14 -17.72 43.50 17.56
N LYS A 15 -18.78 43.41 16.80
CA LYS A 15 -20.16 43.79 17.24
C LYS A 15 -21.11 43.50 16.07
N LEU A 16 -21.76 42.36 16.10
CA LEU A 16 -23.09 42.08 15.56
C LEU A 16 -23.35 40.57 15.60
N ALA A 17 -23.80 40.08 16.74
CA ALA A 17 -24.52 38.83 16.82
C ALA A 17 -25.59 38.95 17.90
N THR A 18 -26.80 39.08 17.51
CA THR A 18 -27.99 38.85 18.36
C THR A 18 -28.57 37.47 18.02
N PRO A 19 -29.12 36.74 19.02
CA PRO A 19 -29.53 35.37 18.90
C PRO A 19 -30.99 35.21 18.55
N SER A 20 -31.35 34.41 17.60
CA SER A 20 -32.61 33.65 17.58
C SER A 20 -32.67 32.68 16.39
N GLN A 21 -32.64 31.42 16.62
CA GLN A 21 -33.77 30.51 16.30
C GLN A 21 -33.34 29.04 16.60
N HIS A 22 -34.14 28.43 17.44
CA HIS A 22 -34.09 27.02 17.75
C HIS A 22 -34.27 26.17 16.48
N PHE A 23 -33.28 25.38 16.16
CA PHE A 23 -33.47 24.22 15.30
C PHE A 23 -33.08 22.93 16.06
N CYS A 24 -34.12 22.16 16.31
CA CYS A 24 -34.04 20.86 16.97
C CYS A 24 -33.29 19.83 16.07
N LEU A 25 -32.01 19.69 16.27
CA LEU A 25 -31.25 18.60 15.63
C LEU A 25 -31.32 17.36 16.52
N ARG A 26 -32.13 16.39 16.08
CA ARG A 26 -32.08 15.02 16.59
C ARG A 26 -30.64 14.49 16.47
N ARG A 27 -29.98 14.34 17.61
CA ARG A 27 -28.72 13.61 17.75
C ARG A 27 -28.94 12.15 17.36
N LYS A 28 -28.64 11.76 16.14
CA LYS A 28 -28.32 10.37 15.84
C LYS A 28 -26.97 10.07 16.49
N ARG A 29 -27.02 9.30 17.56
CA ARG A 29 -25.85 8.71 18.19
C ARG A 29 -25.13 7.84 17.16
N ILE A 30 -24.03 8.34 16.63
CA ILE A 30 -23.03 7.50 16.00
C ILE A 30 -22.45 6.64 17.14
N ARG A 31 -22.80 5.37 17.16
CA ARG A 31 -22.12 4.41 18.02
C ARG A 31 -20.67 4.31 17.51
N LEU A 32 -19.77 4.99 18.23
CA LEU A 32 -18.38 4.56 18.19
C LEU A 32 -18.38 3.09 18.66
N CYS A 33 -18.11 2.21 17.72
CA CYS A 33 -17.79 0.83 18.03
C CYS A 33 -16.43 0.86 18.73
N LYS A 34 -16.44 0.99 20.06
CA LYS A 34 -15.28 0.67 20.87
C LYS A 34 -15.09 -0.83 20.76
N ILE A 35 -14.30 -1.25 19.79
CA ILE A 35 -13.75 -2.59 19.78
C ILE A 35 -12.79 -2.65 20.95
N LEU A 36 -13.27 -3.20 22.06
CA LEU A 36 -12.43 -3.61 23.18
C LEU A 36 -11.54 -4.74 22.66
N PHE A 37 -10.28 -4.42 22.39
CA PHE A 37 -9.25 -5.43 22.24
C PHE A 37 -9.05 -6.11 23.59
N PRO A 38 -9.16 -7.43 23.69
CA PRO A 38 -8.56 -8.15 24.79
C PRO A 38 -7.05 -8.04 24.64
N VAL A 39 -6.44 -7.16 25.39
CA VAL A 39 -4.99 -7.09 25.54
C VAL A 39 -4.55 -8.39 26.18
N LEU A 40 -4.20 -9.39 25.39
CA LEU A 40 -3.33 -10.45 25.83
C LEU A 40 -1.95 -9.81 26.07
N ARG A 41 -1.70 -9.47 27.34
CA ARG A 41 -0.34 -9.17 27.81
C ARG A 41 0.47 -10.46 27.72
N GLN A 42 1.05 -10.69 26.56
CA GLN A 42 2.26 -11.50 26.45
C GLN A 42 3.44 -10.57 26.68
N GLU A 43 4.23 -10.89 27.67
CA GLU A 43 5.49 -10.20 27.95
C GLU A 43 6.38 -10.32 26.71
N HIS A 44 6.51 -9.21 26.00
CA HIS A 44 7.51 -9.10 24.93
C HIS A 44 8.90 -9.20 25.57
N PRO A 45 9.81 -10.00 25.00
CA PRO A 45 11.19 -9.99 25.44
C PRO A 45 11.69 -8.54 25.35
N LYS A 46 12.32 -8.07 26.43
CA LYS A 46 12.94 -6.76 26.49
C LYS A 46 13.91 -6.62 25.33
N LEU A 47 13.48 -5.93 24.27
CA LEU A 47 14.38 -5.45 23.25
C LEU A 47 15.43 -4.58 23.96
N SER A 48 16.65 -5.06 23.99
CA SER A 48 17.81 -4.25 24.28
C SER A 48 17.78 -3.09 23.29
N LEU A 49 17.57 -1.90 23.81
CA LEU A 49 17.73 -0.63 23.08
C LEU A 49 19.23 -0.48 22.71
N ALA A 50 19.67 -1.26 21.73
CA ALA A 50 20.80 -0.84 20.92
C ALA A 50 20.30 0.40 20.19
N THR A 51 20.83 1.54 20.55
CA THR A 51 20.47 2.89 20.12
C THR A 51 20.60 3.03 18.62
N ILE A 52 19.59 2.59 17.88
CA ILE A 52 19.40 3.01 16.49
C ILE A 52 18.85 4.42 16.60
N LYS A 53 19.74 5.40 16.45
CA LYS A 53 19.33 6.79 16.26
C LYS A 53 18.47 6.82 14.99
N PRO A 54 17.19 7.17 15.06
CA PRO A 54 16.36 7.33 13.86
C PRO A 54 16.72 8.67 13.23
N THR A 55 17.85 8.74 12.55
CA THR A 55 18.06 9.77 11.56
C THR A 55 17.50 9.25 10.25
N PHE A 56 16.17 9.28 10.11
CA PHE A 56 15.53 9.24 8.82
C PHE A 56 15.94 10.54 8.10
N SER A 57 17.14 10.51 7.56
CA SER A 57 17.59 11.51 6.62
C SER A 57 16.83 11.27 5.31
N VAL A 58 16.46 12.35 4.62
CA VAL A 58 16.01 12.40 3.22
C VAL A 58 16.94 11.62 2.25
N LYS A 59 17.98 11.00 2.76
CA LYS A 59 19.03 10.26 2.04
C LYS A 59 18.81 8.74 1.96
N MET A 60 17.85 8.15 2.68
CA MET A 60 17.64 6.70 2.63
C MET A 60 16.48 6.36 1.72
N ASP A 61 16.74 5.59 0.69
CA ASP A 61 15.79 5.16 -0.33
C ASP A 61 14.82 4.11 0.16
N PHE A 62 15.30 3.30 1.10
CA PHE A 62 14.56 2.20 1.70
C PHE A 62 15.04 1.92 3.13
N LEU A 63 14.17 1.30 3.91
CA LEU A 63 14.46 0.81 5.25
C LEU A 63 14.00 -0.65 5.34
N VAL A 64 14.88 -1.53 5.80
CA VAL A 64 14.55 -2.91 6.10
C VAL A 64 14.43 -3.09 7.60
N ILE A 65 13.31 -3.67 8.05
CA ILE A 65 13.12 -4.10 9.43
C ILE A 65 12.95 -5.62 9.41
N GLU A 66 13.96 -6.30 9.91
CA GLU A 66 13.93 -7.76 10.07
C GLU A 66 13.03 -8.14 11.25
N ASP A 67 12.47 -9.35 11.20
CA ASP A 67 11.62 -9.92 12.25
C ASP A 67 10.49 -8.97 12.72
N ALA A 68 9.97 -8.16 11.79
CA ALA A 68 8.90 -7.20 12.06
C ALA A 68 7.57 -7.88 12.40
N LEU A 69 7.28 -9.02 11.75
CA LEU A 69 6.17 -9.91 12.06
C LEU A 69 6.70 -11.19 12.70
N SER A 70 5.99 -11.70 13.69
CA SER A 70 6.28 -12.98 14.31
C SER A 70 6.02 -14.15 13.33
N PHE A 71 6.61 -15.30 13.62
CA PHE A 71 6.38 -16.53 12.88
C PHE A 71 4.89 -16.90 12.77
N ASN A 72 4.13 -16.65 13.87
CA ASN A 72 2.69 -16.92 13.90
C ASN A 72 1.91 -16.00 12.97
N GLU A 73 2.19 -14.69 12.98
CA GLU A 73 1.53 -13.72 12.10
C GLU A 73 1.80 -14.04 10.62
N VAL A 74 3.05 -14.35 10.28
CA VAL A 74 3.40 -14.80 8.93
C VAL A 74 2.66 -16.08 8.55
N GLY A 75 2.55 -17.03 9.47
CA GLY A 75 1.79 -18.28 9.27
C GLY A 75 0.32 -18.03 8.99
N GLN A 76 -0.31 -17.14 9.75
CA GLN A 76 -1.70 -16.74 9.55
C GLN A 76 -1.91 -16.05 8.20
N LEU A 77 -1.05 -15.10 7.82
CA LEU A 77 -1.12 -14.41 6.53
C LEU A 77 -0.93 -15.37 5.34
N ARG A 78 -0.02 -16.34 5.46
CA ARG A 78 0.16 -17.39 4.43
C ARG A 78 -1.10 -18.26 4.28
N GLN A 79 -1.69 -18.67 5.39
CA GLN A 79 -2.92 -19.45 5.35
C GLN A 79 -4.07 -18.64 4.76
N GLU A 80 -4.19 -17.37 5.14
CA GLU A 80 -5.20 -16.46 4.65
C GLU A 80 -5.09 -16.23 3.14
N ALA A 81 -3.86 -16.12 2.62
CA ALA A 81 -3.60 -16.01 1.19
C ALA A 81 -4.19 -17.20 0.41
N ILE A 82 -4.08 -18.42 0.94
CA ILE A 82 -4.67 -19.62 0.34
C ILE A 82 -6.19 -19.54 0.35
N GLN A 83 -6.80 -19.13 1.48
CA GLN A 83 -8.26 -19.03 1.60
C GLN A 83 -8.84 -17.98 0.62
N ILE A 84 -8.13 -16.85 0.44
CA ILE A 84 -8.52 -15.82 -0.53
C ILE A 84 -8.47 -16.38 -1.96
N CYS A 85 -7.38 -17.06 -2.31
CA CYS A 85 -7.21 -17.65 -3.65
C CYS A 85 -8.19 -18.79 -3.94
N ARG A 86 -8.75 -19.41 -2.90
CA ARG A 86 -9.84 -20.39 -3.01
C ARG A 86 -11.22 -19.76 -3.12
N GLY A 87 -11.36 -18.46 -2.87
CA GLY A 87 -12.65 -17.80 -2.81
C GLY A 87 -13.41 -18.00 -1.49
N ASP A 88 -12.77 -18.53 -0.45
CA ASP A 88 -13.41 -18.84 0.85
C ASP A 88 -13.66 -17.57 1.70
N ARG A 89 -13.25 -16.39 1.25
CA ARG A 89 -13.35 -15.12 1.99
C ARG A 89 -14.39 -14.14 1.42
N GLY A 90 -15.00 -14.46 0.31
CA GLY A 90 -16.01 -13.62 -0.32
C GLY A 90 -15.80 -13.47 -1.81
N GLN A 91 -16.54 -12.55 -2.40
CA GLN A 91 -16.48 -12.35 -3.85
C GLN A 91 -15.14 -11.70 -4.25
N VAL A 92 -14.43 -12.37 -5.14
CA VAL A 92 -13.20 -11.88 -5.77
C VAL A 92 -13.45 -11.92 -7.28
N ALA A 93 -13.35 -10.76 -7.93
CA ALA A 93 -13.50 -10.71 -9.38
C ALA A 93 -12.32 -11.41 -10.07
N ASP A 94 -12.61 -12.02 -11.21
CA ASP A 94 -11.65 -12.76 -12.05
C ASP A 94 -10.97 -13.95 -11.33
N LEU A 95 -11.58 -14.45 -10.24
CA LEU A 95 -11.08 -15.63 -9.57
C LEU A 95 -11.19 -16.85 -10.50
N PRO A 96 -10.06 -17.53 -10.80
CA PRO A 96 -10.10 -18.73 -11.63
C PRO A 96 -10.94 -19.83 -10.97
N SER A 97 -11.71 -20.57 -11.76
CA SER A 97 -12.36 -21.76 -11.29
C SER A 97 -11.32 -22.78 -10.79
N PHE A 98 -11.58 -23.43 -9.69
CA PHE A 98 -10.73 -24.50 -9.16
C PHE A 98 -11.57 -25.74 -8.88
N LEU A 99 -10.90 -26.89 -8.88
CA LEU A 99 -11.50 -28.15 -8.52
C LEU A 99 -11.33 -28.39 -7.01
N PRO A 100 -12.29 -29.05 -6.34
CA PRO A 100 -12.21 -29.30 -4.90
C PRO A 100 -10.96 -30.08 -4.45
N GLU A 101 -10.41 -30.92 -5.34
CA GLU A 101 -9.24 -31.77 -5.14
C GLU A 101 -7.90 -31.04 -5.38
N GLU A 102 -7.91 -29.82 -5.89
CA GLU A 102 -6.66 -29.10 -6.16
C GLU A 102 -5.87 -28.81 -4.88
N SER A 103 -4.58 -29.05 -4.97
CA SER A 103 -3.66 -28.75 -3.90
C SER A 103 -3.51 -27.23 -3.67
N ARG A 104 -3.01 -26.86 -2.50
CA ARG A 104 -2.71 -25.45 -2.15
C ARG A 104 -1.73 -24.83 -3.15
N ASP A 105 -0.76 -25.58 -3.62
CA ASP A 105 0.25 -25.10 -4.55
C ASP A 105 -0.35 -24.82 -5.93
N GLU A 106 -1.21 -25.69 -6.44
CA GLU A 106 -1.92 -25.50 -7.71
C GLU A 106 -2.81 -24.25 -7.67
N ILE A 107 -3.52 -24.02 -6.58
CA ILE A 107 -4.35 -22.83 -6.39
C ILE A 107 -3.48 -21.55 -6.41
N LEU A 108 -2.38 -21.52 -5.67
CA LEU A 108 -1.47 -20.38 -5.63
C LEU A 108 -0.77 -20.17 -6.97
N GLN A 109 -0.48 -21.26 -7.72
CA GLN A 109 0.17 -21.18 -9.03
C GLN A 109 -0.66 -20.40 -10.05
N ARG A 110 -1.98 -20.38 -9.94
CA ARG A 110 -2.87 -19.67 -10.87
C ARG A 110 -3.00 -18.17 -10.59
N THR A 111 -2.52 -17.73 -9.44
CA THR A 111 -2.69 -16.35 -8.99
C THR A 111 -1.34 -15.62 -9.00
N LEU A 112 -1.26 -14.53 -9.73
CA LEU A 112 -0.09 -13.66 -9.71
C LEU A 112 -0.22 -12.58 -8.63
N CYS A 113 -1.38 -11.96 -8.53
CA CYS A 113 -1.64 -10.88 -7.58
C CYS A 113 -3.12 -10.79 -7.24
N VAL A 114 -3.43 -10.58 -5.97
CA VAL A 114 -4.77 -10.21 -5.48
C VAL A 114 -4.74 -8.74 -5.06
N HIS A 115 -5.57 -7.92 -5.68
CA HIS A 115 -5.75 -6.52 -5.31
C HIS A 115 -6.81 -6.39 -4.22
N PHE A 116 -6.59 -5.47 -3.28
CA PHE A 116 -7.50 -5.13 -2.17
C PHE A 116 -7.97 -6.32 -1.32
N PRO A 117 -7.07 -7.27 -0.94
CA PRO A 117 -7.46 -8.43 -0.13
C PRO A 117 -8.05 -8.03 1.23
N TYR A 118 -7.72 -6.84 1.75
CA TYR A 118 -8.28 -6.31 2.99
C TYR A 118 -9.80 -6.08 2.95
N LYS A 119 -10.40 -6.01 1.77
CA LYS A 119 -11.86 -5.83 1.61
C LYS A 119 -12.67 -7.08 1.96
N ILE A 120 -12.03 -8.23 1.92
CA ILE A 120 -12.67 -9.54 2.12
C ILE A 120 -12.02 -10.35 3.25
N SER A 121 -10.98 -9.84 3.88
CA SER A 121 -10.26 -10.54 4.93
C SER A 121 -9.92 -9.60 6.08
N GLN A 122 -10.40 -9.94 7.26
CA GLN A 122 -10.13 -9.20 8.48
C GLN A 122 -8.63 -9.21 8.84
N ILE A 123 -7.94 -10.34 8.65
CA ILE A 123 -6.50 -10.46 8.92
C ILE A 123 -5.71 -9.55 7.98
N MET A 124 -6.08 -9.50 6.70
CA MET A 124 -5.45 -8.60 5.73
C MET A 124 -5.76 -7.12 6.04
N PHE A 125 -6.92 -6.82 6.61
CA PHE A 125 -7.26 -5.47 7.07
C PHE A 125 -6.42 -5.07 8.30
N GLU A 126 -6.31 -5.93 9.28
CA GLU A 126 -5.57 -5.65 10.53
C GLU A 126 -4.09 -5.36 10.28
N VAL A 127 -3.48 -6.05 9.33
CA VAL A 127 -2.06 -5.84 9.01
C VAL A 127 -1.78 -4.47 8.39
N LEU A 128 -2.78 -3.77 7.84
CA LEU A 128 -2.62 -2.39 7.35
C LEU A 128 -2.13 -1.46 8.47
N ALA A 129 -2.61 -1.68 9.69
CA ALA A 129 -2.26 -0.89 10.86
C ALA A 129 -1.38 -1.67 11.86
N HIS A 130 -0.57 -2.61 11.37
CA HIS A 130 0.38 -3.32 12.22
C HIS A 130 1.31 -2.31 12.94
N PRO A 131 1.59 -2.45 14.26
CA PRO A 131 2.33 -1.44 15.04
C PRO A 131 3.66 -1.02 14.42
N VAL A 132 4.44 -1.96 13.89
CA VAL A 132 5.72 -1.67 13.21
C VAL A 132 5.49 -0.79 11.97
N ILE A 133 4.39 -1.01 11.24
CA ILE A 133 4.06 -0.19 10.05
C ILE A 133 3.65 1.22 10.49
N VAL A 134 2.73 1.33 11.43
CA VAL A 134 2.24 2.63 11.94
C VAL A 134 3.40 3.47 12.45
N ASP A 135 4.25 2.91 13.33
CA ASP A 135 5.38 3.61 13.93
C ASP A 135 6.37 4.16 12.90
N ASN A 136 6.60 3.41 11.83
CA ASN A 136 7.53 3.84 10.78
C ASN A 136 6.87 4.80 9.78
N MET A 137 5.65 4.54 9.35
CA MET A 137 4.94 5.43 8.42
C MET A 137 4.69 6.81 9.02
N MET A 138 4.38 6.92 10.31
CA MET A 138 4.25 8.21 10.99
C MET A 138 5.56 9.02 10.99
N LYS A 139 6.72 8.35 11.05
CA LYS A 139 8.03 9.00 10.98
C LYS A 139 8.42 9.40 9.56
N ILE A 140 8.04 8.58 8.59
CA ILE A 140 8.39 8.77 7.17
C ILE A 140 7.48 9.82 6.52
N ILE A 141 6.17 9.67 6.68
CA ILE A 141 5.16 10.48 6.02
C ILE A 141 4.83 11.72 6.84
N ARG A 142 4.16 11.53 7.96
CA ARG A 142 3.69 12.53 8.95
C ARG A 142 2.76 11.82 9.94
N PRO A 143 2.23 12.52 10.99
CA PRO A 143 1.37 11.87 11.96
C PRO A 143 0.03 11.35 11.38
N ASN A 144 -0.47 11.95 10.29
CA ASN A 144 -1.75 11.57 9.69
C ASN A 144 -1.50 10.70 8.44
N VAL A 145 -1.72 9.41 8.56
CA VAL A 145 -1.39 8.42 7.52
C VAL A 145 -2.62 7.61 7.12
N LYS A 146 -2.83 7.48 5.83
CA LYS A 146 -3.86 6.62 5.23
C LYS A 146 -3.27 5.59 4.27
N CYS A 147 -3.86 4.40 4.26
CA CYS A 147 -3.57 3.35 3.28
C CYS A 147 -4.54 3.47 2.12
N MET A 148 -4.04 3.34 0.90
CA MET A 148 -4.82 3.51 -0.33
C MET A 148 -5.00 2.22 -1.08
N GLN A 149 -4.07 1.29 -0.95
CA GLN A 149 -4.06 0.04 -1.70
C GLN A 149 -3.29 -1.03 -0.95
N GLN A 150 -3.76 -2.26 -1.06
CA GLN A 150 -3.04 -3.45 -0.63
C GLN A 150 -3.03 -4.45 -1.79
N MET A 151 -1.90 -5.09 -2.00
CA MET A 151 -1.70 -6.09 -3.03
C MET A 151 -1.01 -7.32 -2.43
N LEU A 152 -1.57 -8.49 -2.65
CA LEU A 152 -0.94 -9.76 -2.30
C LEU A 152 -0.31 -10.35 -3.56
N PHE A 153 1.01 -10.26 -3.69
CA PHE A 153 1.76 -10.89 -4.76
C PHE A 153 2.11 -12.35 -4.43
N ILE A 154 1.91 -13.23 -5.41
CA ILE A 154 2.19 -14.66 -5.31
C ILE A 154 3.09 -15.05 -6.48
N LYS A 155 4.39 -14.98 -6.27
CA LYS A 155 5.37 -15.37 -7.27
C LYS A 155 5.77 -16.84 -7.07
N SER A 156 4.98 -17.72 -7.64
CA SER A 156 5.26 -19.16 -7.66
C SER A 156 6.45 -19.46 -8.58
N ALA A 157 7.02 -20.65 -8.46
CA ALA A 157 8.10 -21.13 -9.34
C ALA A 157 7.74 -20.90 -10.83
N GLY A 158 8.67 -20.34 -11.60
CA GLY A 158 8.48 -20.01 -13.02
C GLY A 158 7.68 -18.75 -13.32
N LYS A 159 7.09 -18.07 -12.32
CA LYS A 159 6.33 -16.84 -12.54
C LYS A 159 7.21 -15.65 -12.91
N PRO A 160 6.67 -14.73 -13.73
CA PRO A 160 7.42 -13.58 -14.24
C PRO A 160 7.83 -12.60 -13.14
N GLY A 161 8.82 -11.78 -13.45
CA GLY A 161 9.19 -10.62 -12.68
C GLY A 161 8.30 -9.41 -12.97
N GLN A 162 8.65 -8.28 -12.37
CA GLN A 162 8.18 -6.95 -12.75
C GLN A 162 9.38 -6.13 -13.25
N VAL A 163 9.19 -5.38 -14.32
CA VAL A 163 10.21 -4.48 -14.87
C VAL A 163 10.49 -3.30 -13.93
N TRP A 164 11.52 -2.52 -14.23
CA TRP A 164 11.80 -1.27 -13.52
C TRP A 164 10.61 -0.32 -13.60
N HIS A 165 10.14 0.15 -12.46
CA HIS A 165 9.03 1.09 -12.36
C HIS A 165 9.12 1.93 -11.08
N GLN A 166 8.27 2.93 -11.00
CA GLN A 166 8.05 3.78 -9.84
C GLN A 166 6.56 3.74 -9.49
N ASP A 167 6.23 3.44 -8.25
CA ASP A 167 4.82 3.35 -7.84
C ASP A 167 4.07 4.68 -7.96
N GLU A 168 4.77 5.81 -7.77
CA GLU A 168 4.19 7.14 -7.93
C GLU A 168 3.64 7.39 -9.35
N SER A 169 4.12 6.68 -10.37
CA SER A 169 3.58 6.77 -11.74
C SER A 169 2.19 6.17 -11.87
N PHE A 170 1.86 5.19 -11.03
CA PHE A 170 0.56 4.51 -11.01
C PHE A 170 -0.38 5.05 -9.93
N VAL A 171 0.19 5.55 -8.85
CA VAL A 171 -0.51 6.02 -7.64
C VAL A 171 0.00 7.42 -7.28
N PRO A 172 -0.26 8.43 -8.15
CA PRO A 172 0.29 9.75 -7.94
C PRO A 172 -0.29 10.43 -6.69
N THR A 173 0.57 11.03 -5.90
CA THR A 173 0.20 11.84 -4.74
C THR A 173 0.53 13.31 -4.97
N ARG A 174 -0.23 14.23 -4.37
CA ARG A 174 -0.01 15.66 -4.55
C ARG A 174 1.25 16.17 -3.87
N ASP A 175 1.63 15.55 -2.78
CA ASP A 175 2.70 15.98 -1.89
C ASP A 175 3.90 15.01 -1.88
N ARG A 176 3.94 14.07 -2.82
CA ARG A 176 5.00 13.06 -2.96
C ARG A 176 5.13 12.17 -1.71
N SER A 177 4.03 11.98 -1.02
CA SER A 177 3.99 11.22 0.23
C SER A 177 3.77 9.72 0.05
N LEU A 178 3.73 9.20 -1.19
CA LEU A 178 3.59 7.78 -1.42
C LEU A 178 4.77 7.02 -0.83
N ASN A 179 4.46 6.11 0.08
CA ASN A 179 5.42 5.18 0.65
C ASN A 179 4.81 3.78 0.72
N VAL A 180 5.66 2.80 0.59
CA VAL A 180 5.29 1.39 0.51
C VAL A 180 5.82 0.65 1.73
N ALA A 181 5.00 -0.27 2.27
CA ALA A 181 5.46 -1.34 3.14
C ALA A 181 5.32 -2.66 2.37
N TRP A 182 6.45 -3.23 1.98
CA TRP A 182 6.56 -4.51 1.34
C TRP A 182 6.88 -5.57 2.40
N ILE A 183 5.93 -6.44 2.71
CA ILE A 183 5.99 -7.44 3.78
C ILE A 183 6.33 -8.79 3.18
N ALA A 184 7.46 -9.36 3.56
CA ALA A 184 7.88 -10.68 3.12
C ALA A 184 7.06 -11.77 3.84
N LEU A 185 6.19 -12.46 3.13
CA LEU A 185 5.51 -13.64 3.67
C LEU A 185 6.35 -14.91 3.51
N ASP A 186 7.27 -14.95 2.56
CA ASP A 186 8.28 -16.00 2.37
C ASP A 186 9.67 -15.37 2.37
N ASN A 187 10.71 -16.18 2.57
CA ASN A 187 12.06 -15.69 2.34
C ASN A 187 12.17 -15.22 0.89
N ALA A 188 12.68 -14.02 0.70
CA ALA A 188 12.90 -13.44 -0.61
C ALA A 188 14.40 -13.46 -0.90
N THR A 189 14.77 -14.14 -1.98
CA THR A 189 16.15 -14.29 -2.45
C THR A 189 16.25 -13.84 -3.91
N VAL A 190 17.46 -13.64 -4.39
CA VAL A 190 17.69 -13.34 -5.81
C VAL A 190 17.08 -14.44 -6.69
N GLU A 191 17.22 -15.70 -6.30
CA GLU A 191 16.74 -16.84 -7.07
C GLU A 191 15.21 -16.89 -7.20
N ASN A 192 14.48 -16.57 -6.13
CA ASN A 192 13.01 -16.58 -6.15
C ASN A 192 12.37 -15.21 -6.47
N GLY A 193 13.19 -14.26 -6.87
CA GLY A 193 12.78 -12.95 -7.35
C GLY A 193 12.45 -11.95 -6.23
N CYS A 194 13.41 -11.69 -5.34
CA CYS A 194 13.35 -10.61 -4.36
C CYS A 194 13.19 -9.24 -5.02
N LEU A 195 12.95 -8.23 -4.21
CA LEU A 195 12.92 -6.83 -4.64
C LEU A 195 14.33 -6.37 -5.00
N TRP A 196 14.47 -5.63 -6.09
CA TRP A 196 15.65 -4.88 -6.49
C TRP A 196 15.35 -3.41 -6.51
N VAL A 197 16.25 -2.58 -6.03
CA VAL A 197 16.10 -1.13 -5.99
C VAL A 197 17.29 -0.42 -6.62
N MET A 198 17.06 0.77 -7.16
CA MET A 198 18.09 1.71 -7.59
C MET A 198 18.29 2.76 -6.50
N PRO A 199 19.36 2.68 -5.68
CA PRO A 199 19.63 3.66 -4.63
C PRO A 199 19.78 5.07 -5.20
N GLY A 200 19.21 6.07 -4.53
CA GLY A 200 19.23 7.47 -4.96
C GLY A 200 18.17 7.86 -5.98
N SER A 201 17.45 6.91 -6.57
CA SER A 201 16.52 7.20 -7.66
C SER A 201 15.35 8.09 -7.27
N HIS A 202 14.89 8.03 -6.01
CA HIS A 202 13.80 8.86 -5.48
C HIS A 202 14.22 10.32 -5.27
N GLN A 203 15.52 10.62 -5.07
CA GLN A 203 16.00 11.93 -4.62
C GLN A 203 15.65 13.07 -5.59
N ARG A 204 15.60 12.78 -6.87
CA ARG A 204 15.20 13.77 -7.88
C ARG A 204 13.72 14.13 -7.82
N GLY A 205 12.86 13.28 -7.24
CA GLY A 205 11.40 13.45 -7.24
C GLY A 205 10.81 13.56 -8.65
N ILE A 206 11.40 12.83 -9.59
CA ILE A 206 11.01 12.79 -11.00
C ILE A 206 10.38 11.43 -11.27
N ILE A 207 9.22 11.43 -11.92
CA ILE A 207 8.66 10.23 -12.53
C ILE A 207 9.30 10.11 -13.92
N TYR A 208 10.00 8.99 -14.14
CA TYR A 208 10.60 8.70 -15.43
C TYR A 208 9.54 8.25 -16.43
N PRO A 209 9.76 8.48 -17.74
CA PRO A 209 8.79 8.05 -18.75
C PRO A 209 8.65 6.53 -18.75
N ASN A 210 7.45 6.07 -19.08
CA ASN A 210 7.12 4.66 -19.18
C ASN A 210 6.95 4.26 -20.63
N ARG A 211 7.27 3.01 -20.96
CA ARG A 211 7.05 2.40 -22.27
C ARG A 211 6.53 0.97 -22.12
N GLN A 212 5.86 0.48 -23.14
CA GLN A 212 5.57 -0.93 -23.29
C GLN A 212 6.86 -1.70 -23.56
N HIS A 213 6.97 -2.91 -23.04
CA HIS A 213 8.09 -3.84 -23.33
C HIS A 213 7.55 -5.17 -23.85
N SER A 214 8.42 -5.94 -24.49
CA SER A 214 8.11 -7.26 -25.04
C SER A 214 8.84 -8.41 -24.35
N ASP A 215 9.57 -8.12 -23.27
CA ASP A 215 10.33 -9.14 -22.52
C ASP A 215 9.38 -10.04 -21.73
N GLN A 216 9.24 -11.30 -22.17
CA GLN A 216 8.34 -12.28 -21.57
C GLN A 216 8.78 -12.77 -20.18
N ARG A 217 9.98 -12.43 -19.73
CA ARG A 217 10.43 -12.72 -18.36
C ARG A 217 9.70 -11.87 -17.32
N PHE A 218 9.06 -10.81 -17.76
CA PHE A 218 8.35 -9.86 -16.91
C PHE A 218 6.87 -9.82 -17.26
N ASP A 219 6.05 -9.42 -16.29
CA ASP A 219 4.65 -9.14 -16.53
C ASP A 219 4.51 -7.90 -17.46
N ARG A 220 3.29 -7.65 -17.94
CA ARG A 220 3.03 -6.58 -18.91
C ARG A 220 2.89 -5.18 -18.32
N VAL A 221 3.49 -4.94 -17.15
CA VAL A 221 3.56 -3.59 -16.59
C VAL A 221 4.47 -2.73 -17.47
N GLU A 222 4.13 -1.45 -17.65
CA GLU A 222 4.98 -0.53 -18.38
C GLU A 222 6.33 -0.35 -17.68
N GLU A 223 7.40 -0.35 -18.47
CA GLU A 223 8.78 -0.18 -18.00
C GLU A 223 9.16 1.30 -17.95
N ALA A 224 9.69 1.74 -16.81
CA ALA A 224 10.35 3.03 -16.73
C ALA A 224 11.65 3.01 -17.55
N TYR A 225 11.93 4.08 -18.28
CA TYR A 225 13.12 4.19 -19.13
C TYR A 225 13.70 5.62 -19.11
N GLN A 226 14.88 5.82 -19.71
CA GLN A 226 15.58 7.12 -19.73
C GLN A 226 15.92 7.67 -18.33
N TYR A 227 16.17 6.81 -17.38
CA TYR A 227 16.71 7.19 -16.09
C TYR A 227 18.25 7.17 -16.11
N PRO A 228 18.95 7.99 -15.27
CA PRO A 228 20.41 8.10 -15.28
C PRO A 228 21.09 7.08 -14.36
N PHE A 229 20.62 5.83 -14.34
CA PHE A 229 21.16 4.71 -13.58
C PHE A 229 21.44 3.55 -14.51
N THR A 230 22.36 2.68 -14.11
CA THR A 230 22.73 1.46 -14.83
C THR A 230 22.35 0.22 -14.02
N GLU A 231 22.39 -0.96 -14.63
CA GLU A 231 22.12 -2.21 -13.92
C GLU A 231 23.11 -2.48 -12.75
N GLU A 232 24.30 -1.93 -12.83
CA GLU A 232 25.33 -2.08 -11.79
C GLU A 232 25.00 -1.22 -10.53
N ASP A 233 24.16 -0.21 -10.66
CA ASP A 233 23.69 0.59 -9.53
C ASP A 233 22.60 -0.14 -8.73
N ALA A 234 22.02 -1.19 -9.29
CA ALA A 234 20.90 -1.91 -8.70
C ALA A 234 21.37 -2.86 -7.59
N ILE A 235 20.65 -2.88 -6.47
CA ILE A 235 20.92 -3.79 -5.37
C ILE A 235 19.73 -4.70 -5.07
N PRO A 236 19.96 -6.01 -4.84
CA PRO A 236 18.92 -6.92 -4.39
C PRO A 236 18.66 -6.74 -2.89
N LEU A 237 17.40 -6.81 -2.50
CA LEU A 237 16.96 -6.80 -1.10
C LEU A 237 16.51 -8.22 -0.71
N GLU A 238 17.48 -9.06 -0.33
CA GLU A 238 17.18 -10.38 0.19
C GLU A 238 16.78 -10.26 1.66
N VAL A 239 15.63 -10.83 2.01
CA VAL A 239 15.07 -10.73 3.36
C VAL A 239 14.40 -12.05 3.77
N LYS A 240 14.34 -12.30 5.07
CA LYS A 240 13.61 -13.42 5.66
C LYS A 240 12.11 -13.11 5.71
N ALA A 241 11.31 -14.16 5.74
CA ALA A 241 9.89 -14.05 6.03
C ALA A 241 9.65 -13.33 7.37
N GLY A 242 8.67 -12.42 7.41
CA GLY A 242 8.40 -11.54 8.56
C GLY A 242 9.13 -10.20 8.51
N SER A 243 10.05 -9.99 7.58
CA SER A 243 10.68 -8.69 7.37
C SER A 243 9.75 -7.73 6.62
N ILE A 244 9.92 -6.43 6.87
CA ILE A 244 9.24 -5.35 6.13
C ILE A 244 10.29 -4.46 5.48
N ILE A 245 10.11 -4.19 4.18
CA ILE A 245 10.89 -3.21 3.43
C ILE A 245 10.00 -1.98 3.21
N PHE A 246 10.45 -0.82 3.70
CA PHE A 246 9.80 0.47 3.44
C PHE A 246 10.58 1.21 2.36
N PHE A 247 9.90 1.78 1.38
CA PHE A 247 10.52 2.61 0.35
C PHE A 247 9.55 3.67 -0.20
N ASN A 248 10.12 4.71 -0.80
CA ASN A 248 9.36 5.82 -1.36
C ASN A 248 8.82 5.48 -2.75
N GLY A 249 7.63 5.98 -3.10
CA GLY A 249 6.99 5.75 -4.41
C GLY A 249 7.80 6.22 -5.63
N TYR A 250 8.77 7.11 -5.44
CA TYR A 250 9.72 7.54 -6.48
C TYR A 250 10.94 6.62 -6.63
N THR A 251 11.11 5.63 -5.75
CA THR A 251 12.22 4.68 -5.86
C THR A 251 12.02 3.77 -7.06
N LEU A 252 12.97 3.79 -8.00
CA LEU A 252 13.01 2.80 -9.08
C LEU A 252 13.24 1.42 -8.47
N HIS A 253 12.33 0.50 -8.75
CA HIS A 253 12.41 -0.86 -8.25
C HIS A 253 11.87 -1.86 -9.26
N ARG A 254 12.27 -3.11 -9.10
CA ARG A 254 11.81 -4.24 -9.91
C ARG A 254 11.85 -5.53 -9.10
N SER A 255 11.37 -6.62 -9.67
CA SER A 255 11.65 -7.97 -9.19
C SER A 255 11.91 -8.91 -10.37
N LEU A 256 12.90 -9.80 -10.24
CA LEU A 256 13.20 -10.79 -11.27
C LEU A 256 12.18 -11.94 -11.25
N PRO A 257 12.14 -12.79 -12.29
CA PRO A 257 11.34 -14.02 -12.27
C PRO A 257 11.73 -14.93 -11.10
N ASN A 258 10.80 -15.75 -10.67
CA ASN A 258 11.13 -16.85 -9.76
C ASN A 258 11.72 -18.02 -10.55
N GLN A 259 13.01 -18.24 -10.42
CA GLN A 259 13.78 -19.28 -11.13
C GLN A 259 13.90 -20.58 -10.34
N THR A 260 13.31 -20.66 -9.14
CA THR A 260 13.31 -21.90 -8.36
C THR A 260 12.45 -22.97 -9.03
N SER A 261 12.72 -24.23 -8.74
CA SER A 261 11.96 -25.35 -9.28
C SER A 261 10.63 -25.60 -8.56
N HIS A 262 10.45 -25.03 -7.38
CA HIS A 262 9.26 -25.19 -6.54
C HIS A 262 9.13 -24.06 -5.52
N GLY A 263 7.96 -23.97 -4.88
CA GLY A 263 7.70 -23.00 -3.83
C GLY A 263 7.19 -21.65 -4.35
N HIS A 264 6.99 -20.73 -3.43
CA HIS A 264 6.40 -19.42 -3.67
C HIS A 264 7.21 -18.33 -2.98
N ARG A 265 7.25 -17.13 -3.57
CA ARG A 265 7.68 -15.90 -2.92
C ARG A 265 6.46 -14.99 -2.83
N ARG A 266 5.74 -15.08 -1.71
CA ARG A 266 4.59 -14.23 -1.43
C ARG A 266 5.04 -12.96 -0.73
N ALA A 267 4.44 -11.85 -1.13
CA ALA A 267 4.62 -10.56 -0.47
C ALA A 267 3.30 -9.82 -0.38
N LEU A 268 3.06 -9.16 0.74
CA LEU A 268 1.94 -8.26 0.91
C LEU A 268 2.47 -6.82 0.80
N VAL A 269 1.93 -6.06 -0.13
CA VAL A 269 2.41 -4.71 -0.47
C VAL A 269 1.32 -3.71 -0.18
N ASN A 270 1.58 -2.80 0.77
CA ASN A 270 0.65 -1.78 1.20
C ASN A 270 1.17 -0.41 0.79
N HIS A 271 0.31 0.40 0.17
CA HIS A 271 0.63 1.76 -0.26
C HIS A 271 0.00 2.79 0.67
N TYR A 272 0.82 3.68 1.20
CA TYR A 272 0.42 4.70 2.16
C TYR A 272 0.74 6.09 1.65
N MET A 273 -0.06 7.06 2.09
CA MET A 273 0.19 8.48 1.85
C MET A 273 -0.22 9.32 3.06
N SER A 274 0.16 10.59 3.04
CA SER A 274 -0.37 11.57 3.99
C SER A 274 -1.89 11.70 3.86
N ALA A 275 -2.59 11.69 4.97
CA ALA A 275 -4.02 12.00 5.00
C ALA A 275 -4.32 13.45 4.58
N GLU A 276 -3.29 14.32 4.57
CA GLU A 276 -3.39 15.69 4.09
C GLU A 276 -3.38 15.80 2.55
N SER A 277 -3.04 14.71 1.87
CA SER A 277 -3.03 14.63 0.41
C SER A 277 -4.29 13.93 -0.11
N LEU A 278 -4.86 14.45 -1.20
CA LEU A 278 -5.95 13.80 -1.93
C LEU A 278 -5.38 13.06 -3.13
N LEU A 279 -5.99 11.92 -3.43
CA LEU A 279 -5.65 11.15 -4.62
C LEU A 279 -6.14 11.87 -5.87
N PRO A 280 -5.25 12.18 -6.84
CA PRO A 280 -5.67 12.77 -8.11
C PRO A 280 -6.10 11.69 -9.12
N TRP A 281 -6.53 10.53 -8.65
CA TRP A 281 -6.92 9.43 -9.51
C TRP A 281 -8.22 9.71 -10.26
N ARG A 282 -8.52 8.89 -11.24
CA ARG A 282 -9.62 8.98 -12.18
C ARG A 282 -10.76 9.88 -11.72
N ARG A 283 -11.03 10.87 -12.55
CA ARG A 283 -12.24 11.65 -12.44
C ARG A 283 -13.45 10.73 -12.65
N PRO A 284 -14.41 10.67 -11.72
CA PRO A 284 -15.65 9.94 -11.96
C PRO A 284 -16.32 10.43 -13.24
N GLU A 285 -17.01 9.55 -13.93
CA GLU A 285 -17.76 9.87 -15.15
C GLU A 285 -18.82 10.96 -14.91
N ASN A 286 -19.31 11.09 -13.68
CA ASN A 286 -20.25 12.13 -13.25
C ASN A 286 -19.64 13.53 -13.10
N LEU A 287 -18.40 13.73 -13.50
CA LEU A 287 -17.69 15.03 -13.48
C LEU A 287 -17.50 15.67 -12.10
N MET A 288 -17.60 14.93 -11.00
CA MET A 288 -17.29 15.48 -9.69
C MET A 288 -15.86 16.02 -9.63
N PRO A 289 -15.63 17.22 -9.07
CA PRO A 289 -14.27 17.73 -8.92
C PRO A 289 -13.41 16.81 -8.07
N VAL A 290 -12.20 16.47 -8.54
CA VAL A 290 -11.22 15.62 -7.83
C VAL A 290 -10.96 16.09 -6.38
N ALA A 291 -11.09 17.39 -6.14
CA ALA A 291 -10.88 17.94 -4.81
C ALA A 291 -12.06 17.73 -3.83
N ARG A 292 -13.17 17.13 -4.27
CA ARG A 292 -14.37 16.95 -3.44
C ARG A 292 -14.33 15.69 -2.57
N CYS A 293 -13.74 14.64 -3.09
CA CYS A 293 -13.60 13.36 -2.39
C CYS A 293 -12.30 12.68 -2.82
N ASP A 294 -11.86 11.71 -2.05
CA ASP A 294 -10.90 10.73 -2.53
C ASP A 294 -11.66 9.74 -3.41
N HIS A 295 -11.17 9.48 -4.62
CA HIS A 295 -11.82 8.59 -5.58
C HIS A 295 -11.54 7.11 -5.34
N ARG A 296 -10.89 6.79 -4.24
CA ARG A 296 -10.75 5.43 -3.72
C ARG A 296 -11.10 5.43 -2.25
N ASP A 297 -11.68 4.35 -1.80
CA ASP A 297 -11.79 4.08 -0.40
C ASP A 297 -10.39 3.94 0.20
N ILE A 298 -10.22 4.61 1.30
CA ILE A 298 -8.97 4.70 2.04
C ILE A 298 -9.18 4.16 3.44
N VAL A 299 -8.11 3.69 4.07
CA VAL A 299 -8.12 3.26 5.47
C VAL A 299 -7.15 4.13 6.26
N MET A 300 -7.67 4.89 7.22
CA MET A 300 -6.82 5.61 8.17
C MET A 300 -6.10 4.61 9.07
N ILE A 301 -4.78 4.73 9.16
CA ILE A 301 -3.96 3.90 10.04
C ILE A 301 -3.35 4.68 11.21
N ALA A 302 -3.25 6.00 11.09
CA ALA A 302 -2.75 6.89 12.14
C ALA A 302 -3.29 8.30 11.98
N GLY A 303 -3.44 9.02 13.11
CA GLY A 303 -3.85 10.41 13.14
C GLY A 303 -5.30 10.67 12.72
N GLU A 304 -5.53 11.80 12.08
CA GLU A 304 -6.85 12.29 11.68
C GLU A 304 -6.94 12.47 10.16
N ASP A 305 -8.09 12.15 9.60
CA ASP A 305 -8.42 12.51 8.21
C ASP A 305 -8.97 13.94 8.17
N LEU A 306 -8.12 14.88 7.78
CA LEU A 306 -8.49 16.30 7.66
C LEU A 306 -9.52 16.56 6.54
N TYR A 307 -9.71 15.60 5.65
CA TYR A 307 -10.67 15.67 4.56
C TYR A 307 -11.91 14.78 4.74
N ALA A 308 -12.13 14.25 5.95
CA ALA A 308 -13.29 13.41 6.25
C ALA A 308 -14.63 14.06 5.84
N TYR A 309 -14.72 15.40 5.88
CA TYR A 309 -15.90 16.15 5.46
C TYR A 309 -16.20 16.05 3.95
N LYS A 310 -15.23 15.66 3.13
CA LYS A 310 -15.40 15.47 1.68
C LYS A 310 -15.97 14.10 1.33
N GLY A 311 -15.85 13.15 2.25
CA GLY A 311 -16.18 11.75 2.02
C GLY A 311 -15.18 11.03 1.13
N THR A 312 -15.41 9.75 0.96
CA THR A 312 -14.68 8.86 0.06
C THR A 312 -15.69 8.09 -0.80
N GLU A 313 -15.29 7.76 -2.01
CA GLU A 313 -16.07 6.86 -2.87
C GLU A 313 -15.51 5.45 -2.78
N GLU A 314 -16.38 4.49 -2.53
CA GLU A 314 -16.03 3.08 -2.53
C GLU A 314 -16.02 2.55 -3.96
N ILE A 315 -14.86 2.64 -4.62
CA ILE A 315 -14.68 2.24 -6.02
C ILE A 315 -13.78 1.01 -6.18
N SER A 316 -13.05 0.63 -5.13
CA SER A 316 -12.19 -0.56 -5.17
C SER A 316 -12.92 -1.78 -4.65
N PHE A 317 -12.60 -2.94 -5.22
CA PHE A 317 -13.09 -4.24 -4.80
C PHE A 317 -12.01 -5.29 -4.99
N SER A 318 -12.12 -6.42 -4.29
CA SER A 318 -11.14 -7.50 -4.40
C SER A 318 -11.21 -8.15 -5.77
N HIS A 319 -10.06 -8.26 -6.43
CA HIS A 319 -9.94 -8.91 -7.72
C HIS A 319 -8.58 -9.58 -7.89
N ILE A 320 -8.54 -10.61 -8.71
CA ILE A 320 -7.31 -11.29 -9.08
C ILE A 320 -6.80 -10.69 -10.39
N ARG A 321 -5.50 -10.43 -10.44
CA ARG A 321 -4.81 -10.17 -11.70
C ARG A 321 -4.38 -11.50 -12.30
N PRO A 322 -4.96 -11.91 -13.43
CA PRO A 322 -4.57 -13.12 -14.13
C PRO A 322 -3.10 -13.05 -14.57
N GLU A 323 -2.48 -14.23 -14.73
CA GLU A 323 -1.08 -14.33 -15.14
C GLU A 323 -0.79 -13.72 -16.52
N SER A 324 -1.76 -13.83 -17.44
CA SER A 324 -1.64 -13.41 -18.84
C SER A 324 -1.82 -11.90 -19.06
N GLU A 325 -2.35 -11.18 -18.06
CA GLU A 325 -2.66 -9.76 -18.18
C GLU A 325 -1.79 -8.93 -17.23
N GLY A 326 -0.88 -8.17 -17.80
CA GLY A 326 -0.09 -7.21 -17.03
C GLY A 326 -0.85 -5.90 -16.78
N GLY A 327 -0.42 -5.20 -15.72
CA GLY A 327 -0.92 -3.89 -15.35
C GLY A 327 -2.11 -3.90 -14.40
N CYS A 328 -2.34 -2.75 -13.76
CA CYS A 328 -3.51 -2.49 -12.92
C CYS A 328 -4.72 -2.17 -13.81
N ARG A 329 -5.25 -3.14 -14.52
CA ARG A 329 -6.56 -2.95 -15.14
C ARG A 329 -7.62 -3.01 -14.05
N TRP A 330 -8.52 -2.04 -14.05
CA TRP A 330 -9.73 -2.10 -13.27
C TRP A 330 -10.64 -3.16 -13.89
N PRO A 331 -10.97 -4.24 -13.19
CA PRO A 331 -11.97 -5.16 -13.68
C PRO A 331 -13.32 -4.44 -13.78
N THR A 332 -14.14 -4.86 -14.71
CA THR A 332 -15.55 -4.44 -14.74
C THR A 332 -16.19 -4.82 -13.41
N LYS A 333 -16.84 -3.85 -12.76
CA LYS A 333 -17.54 -4.11 -11.50
C LYS A 333 -18.49 -5.29 -11.72
N PRO A 334 -18.44 -6.34 -10.87
CA PRO A 334 -19.39 -7.45 -11.00
C PRO A 334 -20.81 -6.88 -11.00
N GLU A 335 -21.64 -7.27 -11.94
CA GLU A 335 -23.05 -6.94 -11.89
C GLU A 335 -23.60 -7.47 -10.57
N THR A 336 -24.18 -6.59 -9.78
CA THR A 336 -24.85 -6.97 -8.54
C THR A 336 -26.00 -7.88 -8.94
N VAL A 337 -25.87 -9.18 -8.75
CA VAL A 337 -26.97 -10.11 -8.86
C VAL A 337 -27.95 -9.70 -7.77
N MET A 338 -29.05 -9.04 -8.20
CA MET A 338 -30.18 -8.70 -7.33
C MET A 338 -30.93 -9.96 -6.89
#